data_88a5cfd354aa4137b40efacb4329ffad
#
_entry.id   88a5cfd354aa4137b40efacb4329ffad
#
_cell.length_a   1.000
_cell.length_b   1.000
_cell.length_c   1.000
_cell.angle_alpha   90.00
_cell.angle_beta   90.00
_cell.angle_gamma   90.00
#
_symmetry.space_group_name_H-M   'P 1'
#
loop_
_entity.id
_entity.type
_entity.pdbx_description
1 polymer ?
#
loop_
_entity_poly.entity_id
_entity_poly.type
_entity_poly.pdbx_seq_one_letter_code
_entity_poly.pdbx_strand_id
1 'polypeptide(L)'
;MFHGSLPDSVQQIMGDCIRDWKCTDIYVGCSGNFTIERMLKSVTNARLHGNDVTIYSCLLGRYFSGAPLNARFNENYEGPMEFIQEYMKTDLDIATCVLLLSKMSTYLGSKPNPYYVRMIEAYKDQ
;
A
#
# COMPACT_ATOMS: atom_id res chain seq x y z
N MET A 1 -7.14 -1.94 -9.45
CA MET A 1 -6.95 -1.84 -7.98
C MET A 1 -8.32 -1.98 -7.32
N PHE A 2 -8.47 -2.91 -6.41
CA PHE A 2 -9.71 -3.11 -5.68
C PHE A 2 -9.89 -1.96 -4.69
N HIS A 3 -10.90 -1.11 -4.88
CA HIS A 3 -11.15 0.06 -4.02
C HIS A 3 -12.13 -0.22 -2.88
N GLY A 4 -12.43 -1.49 -2.60
CA GLY A 4 -13.34 -1.88 -1.52
C GLY A 4 -12.63 -1.91 -0.17
N SER A 5 -13.15 -1.20 0.81
CA SER A 5 -12.85 -1.49 2.22
C SER A 5 -13.79 -2.57 2.72
N LEU A 6 -13.27 -3.49 3.52
CA LEU A 6 -14.12 -4.47 4.19
C LEU A 6 -15.00 -3.74 5.21
N PRO A 7 -16.35 -3.88 5.17
CA PRO A 7 -17.22 -3.22 6.14
C PRO A 7 -16.88 -3.62 7.58
N ASP A 8 -17.03 -2.70 8.53
CA ASP A 8 -16.69 -2.94 9.94
C ASP A 8 -17.46 -4.11 10.54
N SER A 9 -18.73 -4.28 10.15
CA SER A 9 -19.55 -5.42 10.58
C SER A 9 -18.98 -6.77 10.13
N VAL A 10 -18.41 -6.84 8.92
CA VAL A 10 -17.76 -8.05 8.40
C VAL A 10 -16.43 -8.29 9.13
N GLN A 11 -15.66 -7.23 9.38
CA GLN A 11 -14.42 -7.33 10.17
C GLN A 11 -14.71 -7.86 11.59
N GLN A 12 -15.78 -7.40 12.22
CA GLN A 12 -16.18 -7.85 13.55
C GLN A 12 -16.55 -9.33 13.55
N ILE A 13 -17.39 -9.78 12.60
CA ILE A 13 -17.76 -11.21 12.47
C ILE A 13 -16.54 -12.08 12.25
N MET A 14 -15.62 -11.66 11.36
CA MET A 14 -14.37 -12.38 11.12
C MET A 14 -13.50 -12.44 12.38
N GLY A 15 -13.37 -11.32 13.10
CA GLY A 15 -12.62 -11.25 14.35
C GLY A 15 -13.18 -12.19 15.42
N ASP A 16 -14.50 -12.24 15.57
CA ASP A 16 -15.17 -13.13 16.50
C ASP A 16 -14.95 -14.62 16.15
N CYS A 17 -15.06 -14.97 14.88
CA CYS A 17 -14.78 -16.33 14.42
C CYS A 17 -13.33 -16.76 14.68
N ILE A 18 -12.36 -15.85 14.50
CA ILE A 18 -10.93 -16.17 14.55
C ILE A 18 -10.41 -16.15 15.99
N ARG A 19 -11.05 -15.43 16.90
CA ARG A 19 -10.62 -15.30 18.31
C ARG A 19 -10.41 -16.64 19.00
N ASP A 20 -11.23 -17.63 18.66
CA ASP A 20 -11.19 -18.98 19.23
C ASP A 20 -10.25 -19.93 18.47
N TRP A 21 -9.63 -19.48 17.39
CA TRP A 21 -8.73 -20.31 16.61
C TRP A 21 -7.40 -20.52 17.35
N LYS A 22 -7.08 -21.79 17.61
CA LYS A 22 -5.79 -22.19 18.17
C LYS A 22 -4.79 -22.47 17.06
N CYS A 23 -4.45 -21.43 16.29
CA CYS A 23 -3.45 -21.53 15.23
C CYS A 23 -2.22 -20.68 15.55
N THR A 24 -1.06 -21.11 15.08
CA THR A 24 0.21 -20.40 15.20
C THR A 24 0.45 -19.44 14.05
N ASP A 25 -0.10 -19.76 12.90
CA ASP A 25 0.11 -19.03 11.65
C ASP A 25 -1.21 -18.83 10.90
N ILE A 26 -1.42 -17.61 10.37
CA ILE A 26 -2.56 -17.26 9.53
C ILE A 26 -2.04 -16.66 8.22
N TYR A 27 -2.51 -17.17 7.11
CA TYR A 27 -2.15 -16.72 5.77
C TYR A 27 -3.30 -15.92 5.16
N VAL A 28 -3.02 -14.69 4.73
CA VAL A 28 -3.97 -13.80 4.06
C VAL A 28 -3.54 -13.63 2.62
N GLY A 29 -4.34 -14.14 1.69
CA GLY A 29 -4.14 -13.91 0.25
C GLY A 29 -4.77 -12.59 -0.18
N CYS A 30 -4.19 -11.92 -1.18
CA CYS A 30 -4.69 -10.66 -1.73
C CYS A 30 -4.85 -9.57 -0.66
N SER A 31 -3.81 -9.33 0.12
CA SER A 31 -3.79 -8.43 1.29
C SER A 31 -4.22 -6.99 0.99
N GLY A 32 -4.00 -6.51 -0.23
CA GLY A 32 -4.41 -5.17 -0.66
C GLY A 32 -3.87 -4.07 0.27
N ASN A 33 -4.75 -3.45 1.03
CA ASN A 33 -4.41 -2.41 2.00
C ASN A 33 -4.10 -2.95 3.41
N PHE A 34 -3.94 -4.26 3.58
CA PHE A 34 -3.68 -4.92 4.87
C PHE A 34 -4.76 -4.68 5.93
N THR A 35 -6.00 -4.47 5.50
CA THR A 35 -7.14 -4.24 6.42
C THR A 35 -7.40 -5.47 7.28
N ILE A 36 -7.36 -6.67 6.67
CA ILE A 36 -7.59 -7.95 7.37
C ILE A 36 -6.46 -8.21 8.35
N GLU A 37 -5.21 -8.08 7.95
CA GLU A 37 -4.05 -8.32 8.82
C GLU A 37 -4.04 -7.36 10.02
N ARG A 38 -4.38 -6.10 9.79
CA ARG A 38 -4.48 -5.11 10.88
C ARG A 38 -5.59 -5.48 11.87
N MET A 39 -6.75 -5.92 11.40
CA MET A 39 -7.83 -6.42 12.24
C MET A 39 -7.39 -7.69 12.98
N LEU A 40 -6.80 -8.67 12.30
CA LEU A 40 -6.29 -9.91 12.89
C LEU A 40 -5.27 -9.66 14.00
N LYS A 41 -4.37 -8.70 13.80
CA LYS A 41 -3.37 -8.33 14.82
C LYS A 41 -4.01 -7.85 16.13
N SER A 42 -5.23 -7.34 16.12
CA SER A 42 -5.95 -6.92 17.33
C SER A 42 -6.67 -8.06 18.06
N VAL A 43 -6.90 -9.19 17.38
CA VAL A 43 -7.72 -10.30 17.94
C VAL A 43 -6.96 -11.60 18.16
N THR A 44 -5.75 -11.75 17.59
CA THR A 44 -4.93 -12.97 17.74
C THR A 44 -3.44 -12.66 17.88
N ASN A 45 -2.72 -13.57 18.53
CA ASN A 45 -1.26 -13.56 18.61
C ASN A 45 -0.59 -14.46 17.55
N ALA A 46 -1.36 -15.01 16.61
CA ALA A 46 -0.82 -15.82 15.54
C ALA A 46 0.13 -15.00 14.65
N ARG A 47 1.10 -15.66 14.05
CA ARG A 47 1.98 -15.06 13.04
C ARG A 47 1.17 -14.84 11.77
N LEU A 48 1.16 -13.59 11.27
CA LEU A 48 0.43 -13.23 10.08
C LEU A 48 1.34 -13.23 8.86
N HIS A 49 0.90 -13.88 7.78
CA HIS A 49 1.57 -13.95 6.49
C HIS A 49 0.68 -13.31 5.44
N GLY A 50 0.95 -12.06 5.08
CA GLY A 50 0.25 -11.36 4.01
C GLY A 50 0.92 -11.58 2.66
N ASN A 51 0.14 -11.69 1.60
CA ASN A 51 0.61 -11.78 0.24
C ASN A 51 -0.27 -10.96 -0.71
N ASP A 52 0.38 -10.26 -1.65
CA ASP A 52 -0.30 -9.53 -2.72
C ASP A 52 0.59 -9.48 -3.96
N VAL A 53 -0.01 -9.26 -5.12
CA VAL A 53 0.69 -9.19 -6.42
C VAL A 53 1.14 -7.77 -6.76
N THR A 54 0.65 -6.76 -6.07
CA THR A 54 0.98 -5.36 -6.39
C THR A 54 2.19 -4.88 -5.60
N ILE A 55 3.07 -4.13 -6.25
CA ILE A 55 4.24 -3.51 -5.61
C ILE A 55 3.79 -2.61 -4.46
N TYR A 56 2.70 -1.86 -4.64
CA TYR A 56 2.09 -1.02 -3.62
C TYR A 56 1.78 -1.81 -2.33
N SER A 57 1.04 -2.91 -2.46
CA SER A 57 0.69 -3.74 -1.29
C SER A 57 1.92 -4.38 -0.66
N CYS A 58 2.89 -4.85 -1.46
CA CYS A 58 4.12 -5.41 -0.94
C CYS A 58 4.92 -4.39 -0.10
N LEU A 59 5.06 -3.16 -0.58
CA LEU A 59 5.75 -2.10 0.15
C LEU A 59 4.99 -1.70 1.41
N LEU A 60 3.67 -1.58 1.33
CA LEU A 60 2.82 -1.27 2.47
C LEU A 60 2.92 -2.36 3.56
N GLY A 61 2.92 -3.64 3.16
CA GLY A 61 3.11 -4.77 4.07
C GLY A 61 4.47 -4.75 4.77
N ARG A 62 5.54 -4.42 4.05
CA ARG A 62 6.87 -4.24 4.63
C ARG A 62 6.90 -3.10 5.63
N TYR A 63 6.29 -1.97 5.30
CA TYR A 63 6.17 -0.83 6.21
C TYR A 63 5.44 -1.21 7.50
N PHE A 64 4.29 -1.87 7.42
CA PHE A 64 3.52 -2.30 8.60
C PHE A 64 4.23 -3.37 9.43
N SER A 65 5.07 -4.19 8.80
CA SER A 65 5.88 -5.19 9.52
C SER A 65 7.15 -4.63 10.15
N GLY A 66 7.48 -3.36 9.91
CA GLY A 66 8.74 -2.74 10.32
C GLY A 66 9.96 -3.22 9.52
N ALA A 67 9.75 -3.92 8.40
CA ALA A 67 10.83 -4.33 7.51
C ALA A 67 11.29 -3.15 6.63
N PRO A 68 12.59 -3.01 6.34
CA PRO A 68 13.10 -1.91 5.55
C PRO A 68 12.50 -1.89 4.14
N LEU A 69 12.11 -0.71 3.67
CA LEU A 69 11.58 -0.48 2.33
C LEU A 69 12.73 -0.26 1.36
N ASN A 70 13.27 -1.32 0.76
CA ASN A 70 14.32 -1.22 -0.25
C ASN A 70 13.73 -0.88 -1.63
N ALA A 71 12.90 0.15 -1.72
CA ALA A 71 12.34 0.62 -2.97
C ALA A 71 13.22 1.71 -3.57
N ARG A 72 13.42 1.65 -4.89
CA ARG A 72 14.13 2.67 -5.66
C ARG A 72 13.28 3.11 -6.83
N PHE A 73 13.43 4.34 -7.22
CA PHE A 73 12.94 4.79 -8.51
C PHE A 73 13.70 4.06 -9.64
N ASN A 74 13.04 3.79 -10.75
CA ASN A 74 13.73 3.23 -11.92
C ASN A 74 14.65 4.30 -12.50
N GLU A 75 15.95 4.06 -12.53
CA GLU A 75 16.96 4.99 -13.03
C GLU A 75 16.74 5.41 -14.50
N ASN A 76 16.02 4.58 -15.26
CA ASN A 76 15.67 4.86 -16.65
C ASN A 76 14.27 5.48 -16.81
N TYR A 77 13.63 5.89 -15.71
CA TYR A 77 12.32 6.53 -15.78
C TYR A 77 12.48 8.01 -16.15
N GLU A 78 12.04 8.36 -17.34
CA GLU A 78 11.90 9.73 -17.81
C GLU A 78 10.41 10.07 -17.88
N GLY A 79 9.90 10.81 -16.90
CA GLY A 79 8.49 11.10 -16.85
C GLY A 79 8.11 12.16 -15.82
N PRO A 80 6.83 12.60 -15.82
CA PRO A 80 6.37 13.70 -14.98
C PRO A 80 6.50 13.46 -13.48
N MET A 81 6.76 12.23 -13.06
CA MET A 81 6.91 11.85 -11.64
C MET A 81 8.38 11.71 -11.19
N GLU A 82 9.35 12.03 -12.04
CA GLU A 82 10.77 11.90 -11.73
C GLU A 82 11.17 12.70 -10.49
N PHE A 83 10.58 13.90 -10.30
CA PHE A 83 10.83 14.75 -9.15
C PHE A 83 10.56 14.08 -7.79
N ILE A 84 9.72 13.04 -7.73
CA ILE A 84 9.39 12.32 -6.48
C ILE A 84 10.64 11.63 -5.91
N GLN A 85 11.59 11.27 -6.75
CA GLN A 85 12.84 10.62 -6.33
C GLN A 85 13.60 11.44 -5.27
N GLU A 86 13.56 12.76 -5.36
CA GLU A 86 14.22 13.66 -4.42
C GLU A 86 13.64 13.58 -2.99
N TYR A 87 12.39 13.14 -2.88
CA TYR A 87 11.64 13.03 -1.61
C TYR A 87 11.71 11.63 -0.99
N MET A 88 12.19 10.61 -1.69
CA MET A 88 12.26 9.22 -1.22
C MET A 88 13.51 8.97 -0.36
N LYS A 89 13.61 9.62 0.80
CA LYS A 89 14.79 9.56 1.68
C LYS A 89 14.66 8.59 2.85
N THR A 90 13.46 8.50 3.42
CA THR A 90 13.16 7.62 4.55
C THR A 90 12.11 6.58 4.17
N ASP A 91 11.97 5.52 4.97
CA ASP A 91 10.92 4.51 4.75
C ASP A 91 9.51 5.12 4.78
N LEU A 92 9.29 6.15 5.60
CA LEU A 92 8.02 6.88 5.62
C LEU A 92 7.79 7.66 4.32
N ASP A 93 8.82 8.33 3.81
CA ASP A 93 8.75 9.07 2.55
C ASP A 93 8.47 8.10 1.40
N ILE A 94 9.18 6.97 1.35
CA ILE A 94 8.98 5.93 0.34
C ILE A 94 7.55 5.41 0.38
N ALA A 95 7.04 5.07 1.57
CA ALA A 95 5.66 4.60 1.74
C ALA A 95 4.64 5.65 1.27
N THR A 96 4.86 6.91 1.62
CA THR A 96 4.01 8.05 1.23
C THR A 96 4.03 8.25 -0.28
N CYS A 97 5.21 8.28 -0.90
CA CYS A 97 5.35 8.42 -2.35
C CYS A 97 4.66 7.27 -3.09
N VAL A 98 4.85 6.03 -2.66
CA VAL A 98 4.20 4.87 -3.28
C VAL A 98 2.69 4.93 -3.13
N LEU A 99 2.17 5.38 -1.97
CA LEU A 99 0.74 5.60 -1.76
C LEU A 99 0.18 6.65 -2.73
N LEU A 100 0.84 7.79 -2.85
CA LEU A 100 0.46 8.86 -3.77
C LEU A 100 0.48 8.37 -5.21
N LEU A 101 1.58 7.76 -5.66
CA LEU A 101 1.72 7.21 -7.01
C LEU A 101 0.65 6.17 -7.33
N SER A 102 0.31 5.31 -6.39
CA SER A 102 -0.73 4.29 -6.59
C SER A 102 -2.13 4.91 -6.75
N LYS A 103 -2.39 6.02 -6.08
CA LYS A 103 -3.65 6.78 -6.24
C LYS A 103 -3.66 7.57 -7.54
N MET A 104 -2.54 8.20 -7.90
CA MET A 104 -2.43 9.00 -9.11
C MET A 104 -2.42 8.15 -10.37
N SER A 105 -1.84 6.94 -10.36
CA SER A 105 -1.80 6.05 -11.52
C SER A 105 -3.20 5.71 -12.07
N THR A 106 -4.21 5.71 -11.21
CA THR A 106 -5.62 5.52 -11.61
C THR A 106 -6.13 6.66 -12.50
N TYR A 107 -5.60 7.86 -12.32
CA TYR A 107 -5.99 9.06 -13.07
C TYR A 107 -5.09 9.33 -14.27
N LEU A 108 -3.85 8.83 -14.25
CA LEU A 108 -2.89 9.05 -15.32
C LEU A 108 -3.13 8.10 -16.51
N GLY A 109 -3.64 6.89 -16.26
CA GLY A 109 -3.93 5.91 -17.33
C GLY A 109 -2.74 5.59 -18.22
N SER A 110 -2.98 4.94 -19.36
CA SER A 110 -1.97 4.70 -20.39
C SER A 110 -1.63 5.95 -21.23
N LYS A 111 -2.51 6.95 -21.20
CA LYS A 111 -2.29 8.30 -21.75
C LYS A 111 -2.56 9.30 -20.63
N PRO A 112 -1.53 9.98 -20.11
CA PRO A 112 -1.72 10.93 -19.02
C PRO A 112 -2.70 12.04 -19.45
N ASN A 113 -3.74 12.23 -18.63
CA ASN A 113 -4.66 13.33 -18.86
C ASN A 113 -3.89 14.65 -18.67
N PRO A 114 -3.88 15.58 -19.67
CA PRO A 114 -3.15 16.85 -19.59
C PRO A 114 -3.46 17.68 -18.33
N TYR A 115 -4.66 17.55 -17.78
CA TYR A 115 -5.05 18.20 -16.53
C TYR A 115 -4.19 17.73 -15.35
N TYR A 116 -4.01 16.41 -15.20
CA TYR A 116 -3.22 15.85 -14.08
C TYR A 116 -1.72 16.12 -14.26
N VAL A 117 -1.22 16.11 -15.49
CA VAL A 117 0.18 16.48 -15.79
C VAL A 117 0.45 17.92 -15.34
N ARG A 118 -0.42 18.88 -15.71
CA ARG A 118 -0.31 20.29 -15.28
C ARG A 118 -0.43 20.45 -13.76
N MET A 119 -1.31 19.67 -13.13
CA MET A 119 -1.46 19.70 -11.68
C MET A 119 -0.17 19.23 -10.97
N ILE A 120 0.46 18.18 -11.49
CA ILE A 120 1.75 17.67 -10.97
C ILE A 120 2.85 18.72 -11.18
N GLU A 121 2.92 19.32 -12.35
CA GLU A 121 3.88 20.40 -12.65
C GLU A 121 3.71 21.58 -11.71
N ALA A 122 2.46 21.99 -11.42
CA ALA A 122 2.18 23.05 -10.47
C ALA A 122 2.61 22.73 -9.02
N TYR A 123 2.62 21.46 -8.62
CA TYR A 123 3.10 21.03 -7.30
C TYR A 123 4.62 20.93 -7.19
N LYS A 124 5.35 20.86 -8.31
CA LYS A 124 6.82 20.88 -8.29
C LYS A 124 7.38 22.22 -7.81
N ASP A 125 6.64 23.31 -8.02
CA ASP A 125 7.08 24.68 -7.77
C ASP A 125 6.68 25.18 -6.35
N GLN A 126 6.06 24.34 -5.52
CA GLN A 126 5.70 24.62 -4.13
C GLN A 126 6.61 23.87 -3.12
#